data_3e68ea2487f02fb727940e18b1395b2e
#
_entry.id   3e68ea2487f02fb727940e18b1395b2e
#
_cell.length_a   1.000
_cell.length_b   1.000
_cell.length_c   1.000
_cell.angle_alpha   90.00
_cell.angle_beta   90.00
_cell.angle_gamma   90.00
#
_symmetry.space_group_name_H-M   'P 1'
#
loop_
_entity.id
_entity.type
_entity.pdbx_description
1 polymer ?
#
loop_
_entity_poly.entity_id
_entity_poly.type
_entity_poly.pdbx_seq_one_letter_code
_entity_poly.pdbx_strand_id
1 'polypeptide(L)'
;MLSQTVSLSHRIADGATFYNLYQMLDPNQPLHALDPTRKPEVIKGIEALSNQRMDDGVSGPIFNLLFTRDRMRNYLSGILGRGAPQFHHKTFLLDAEYLNEIKAGHDPSECEHGLPFISSNDAVTSTCFNVAKPTFGFMAVNYRGKVENCERYDAPNYINVVSYGDNGK
;
A
#
# COMPACT_ATOMS: atom_id res chain seq x y z
N MET A 1 3.02 -4.23 34.26
CA MET A 1 2.77 -3.66 32.91
C MET A 1 1.92 -4.68 32.16
N LEU A 2 0.69 -4.33 31.79
CA LEU A 2 -0.17 -5.24 31.02
C LEU A 2 0.14 -5.02 29.53
N SER A 3 0.45 -6.09 28.82
CA SER A 3 0.66 -6.08 27.37
C SER A 3 -0.58 -6.67 26.71
N GLN A 4 -1.14 -5.96 25.72
CA GLN A 4 -2.23 -6.46 24.88
C GLN A 4 -1.71 -6.73 23.49
N THR A 5 -2.06 -7.89 22.94
CA THR A 5 -1.73 -8.26 21.55
C THR A 5 -3.01 -8.40 20.75
N VAL A 6 -3.10 -7.69 19.65
CA VAL A 6 -4.19 -7.82 18.67
C VAL A 6 -3.66 -8.53 17.44
N SER A 7 -4.35 -9.58 17.00
CA SER A 7 -4.04 -10.32 15.78
C SER A 7 -5.29 -10.44 14.92
N LEU A 8 -5.14 -10.18 13.62
CA LEU A 8 -6.23 -10.25 12.65
C LEU A 8 -5.76 -11.04 11.42
N SER A 9 -6.58 -12.02 10.99
CA SER A 9 -6.27 -12.75 9.77
C SER A 9 -6.47 -11.89 8.53
N HIS A 10 -5.46 -11.78 7.70
CA HIS A 10 -5.55 -11.05 6.42
C HIS A 10 -6.53 -11.67 5.41
N ARG A 11 -7.03 -12.88 5.68
CA ARG A 11 -8.08 -13.53 4.86
C ARG A 11 -9.45 -12.88 5.02
N ILE A 12 -9.70 -12.23 6.17
CA ILE A 12 -11.00 -11.64 6.51
C ILE A 12 -10.98 -10.11 6.44
N ALA A 13 -9.83 -9.49 6.64
CA ALA A 13 -9.71 -8.04 6.70
C ALA A 13 -8.30 -7.58 6.30
N ASP A 14 -8.17 -6.31 5.98
CA ASP A 14 -6.92 -5.66 5.60
C ASP A 14 -6.33 -4.80 6.73
N GLY A 15 -5.20 -4.14 6.43
CA GLY A 15 -4.53 -3.26 7.36
C GLY A 15 -5.39 -2.08 7.83
N ALA A 16 -6.26 -1.53 6.96
CA ALA A 16 -7.14 -0.42 7.34
C ALA A 16 -8.13 -0.85 8.42
N THR A 17 -8.73 -2.03 8.28
CA THR A 17 -9.61 -2.63 9.29
C THR A 17 -8.84 -2.94 10.58
N PHE A 18 -7.61 -3.48 10.47
CA PHE A 18 -6.77 -3.72 11.62
C PHE A 18 -6.52 -2.43 12.42
N TYR A 19 -6.16 -1.34 11.76
CA TYR A 19 -5.91 -0.06 12.43
C TYR A 19 -7.19 0.56 13.00
N ASN A 20 -8.34 0.42 12.36
CA ASN A 20 -9.62 0.83 12.93
C ASN A 20 -9.90 0.10 14.25
N LEU A 21 -9.73 -1.23 14.27
CA LEU A 21 -9.90 -2.02 15.49
C LEU A 21 -8.87 -1.65 16.57
N TYR A 22 -7.62 -1.43 16.16
CA TYR A 22 -6.56 -1.05 17.09
C TYR A 22 -6.82 0.31 17.75
N GLN A 23 -7.31 1.29 16.99
CA GLN A 23 -7.68 2.60 17.51
C GLN A 23 -8.83 2.53 18.53
N MET A 24 -9.77 1.59 18.39
CA MET A 24 -10.87 1.39 19.34
C MET A 24 -10.43 0.84 20.71
N LEU A 25 -9.17 0.41 20.84
CA LEU A 25 -8.59 0.02 22.13
C LEU A 25 -8.20 1.23 23.00
N ASP A 26 -8.07 2.42 22.41
CA ASP A 26 -7.87 3.65 23.16
C ASP A 26 -9.22 4.09 23.78
N PRO A 27 -9.32 4.21 25.12
CA PRO A 27 -10.57 4.59 25.78
C PRO A 27 -11.06 6.01 25.41
N ASN A 28 -10.21 6.84 24.82
CA ASN A 28 -10.57 8.18 24.35
C ASN A 28 -11.06 8.20 22.90
N GLN A 29 -11.04 7.07 22.21
CA GLN A 29 -11.50 6.99 20.82
C GLN A 29 -12.94 6.44 20.75
N PRO A 30 -13.77 6.96 19.84
CA PRO A 30 -15.11 6.45 19.65
C PRO A 30 -15.10 5.02 19.11
N LEU A 31 -16.06 4.21 19.60
CA LEU A 31 -16.30 2.89 19.03
C LEU A 31 -17.18 3.01 17.78
N HIS A 32 -16.79 2.33 16.72
CA HIS A 32 -17.53 2.28 15.46
C HIS A 32 -17.89 0.84 15.12
N ALA A 33 -19.11 0.63 14.64
CA ALA A 33 -19.49 -0.65 14.04
C ALA A 33 -18.76 -0.79 12.70
N LEU A 34 -18.13 -1.94 12.47
CA LEU A 34 -17.55 -2.29 11.20
C LEU A 34 -18.55 -3.14 10.41
N ASP A 35 -18.74 -2.84 9.14
CA ASP A 35 -19.59 -3.64 8.23
C ASP A 35 -18.78 -4.79 7.64
N PRO A 36 -19.06 -6.06 8.02
CA PRO A 36 -18.35 -7.22 7.51
C PRO A 36 -18.87 -7.69 6.14
N THR A 37 -19.89 -7.04 5.60
CA THR A 37 -20.55 -7.44 4.35
C THR A 37 -19.59 -7.27 3.17
N ARG A 38 -19.36 -8.33 2.41
CA ARG A 38 -18.63 -8.24 1.16
C ARG A 38 -19.53 -7.69 0.06
N LYS A 39 -19.06 -6.67 -0.64
CA LYS A 39 -19.75 -5.97 -1.71
C LYS A 39 -19.07 -6.30 -3.05
N PRO A 40 -19.61 -7.21 -3.88
CA PRO A 40 -18.98 -7.60 -5.14
C PRO A 40 -18.79 -6.45 -6.12
N GLU A 41 -19.69 -5.47 -6.10
CA GLU A 41 -19.63 -4.25 -6.91
C GLU A 41 -18.41 -3.38 -6.57
N VAL A 42 -18.06 -3.30 -5.28
CA VAL A 42 -16.86 -2.60 -4.82
C VAL A 42 -15.60 -3.28 -5.36
N ILE A 43 -15.54 -4.60 -5.31
CA ILE A 43 -14.41 -5.37 -5.83
C ILE A 43 -14.22 -5.10 -7.32
N LYS A 44 -15.30 -5.12 -8.12
CA LYS A 44 -15.27 -4.79 -9.54
C LYS A 44 -14.82 -3.36 -9.80
N GLY A 45 -15.27 -2.40 -8.99
CA GLY A 45 -14.85 -1.00 -9.05
C GLY A 45 -13.35 -0.83 -8.77
N ILE A 46 -12.82 -1.54 -7.77
CA ILE A 46 -11.39 -1.55 -7.46
C ILE A 46 -10.58 -2.13 -8.62
N GLU A 47 -11.02 -3.25 -9.19
CA GLU A 47 -10.37 -3.88 -10.34
C GLU A 47 -10.34 -2.95 -11.55
N ALA A 48 -11.46 -2.28 -11.86
CA ALA A 48 -11.55 -1.33 -12.96
C ALA A 48 -10.56 -0.16 -12.79
N LEU A 49 -10.51 0.47 -11.60
CA LEU A 49 -9.57 1.55 -11.31
C LEU A 49 -8.12 1.09 -11.31
N SER A 50 -7.86 -0.11 -10.80
CA SER A 50 -6.50 -0.67 -10.78
C SER A 50 -6.01 -0.96 -12.18
N ASN A 51 -6.85 -1.55 -13.04
CA ASN A 51 -6.49 -1.84 -14.43
C ASN A 51 -6.26 -0.56 -15.24
N GLN A 52 -7.08 0.47 -15.05
CA GLN A 52 -6.89 1.75 -15.71
C GLN A 52 -5.53 2.38 -15.39
N ARG A 53 -5.04 2.23 -14.16
CA ARG A 53 -3.72 2.73 -13.73
C ARG A 53 -2.56 1.83 -14.14
N MET A 54 -2.83 0.55 -14.44
CA MET A 54 -1.82 -0.41 -14.87
C MET A 54 -1.54 -0.35 -16.38
N ASP A 55 -2.41 0.24 -17.18
CA ASP A 55 -2.21 0.39 -18.64
C ASP A 55 -1.03 1.32 -18.97
N ASP A 56 -0.68 2.23 -18.06
CA ASP A 56 0.43 3.18 -18.23
C ASP A 56 1.78 2.65 -17.70
N GLY A 57 1.82 1.45 -17.14
CA GLY A 57 2.99 0.89 -16.44
C GLY A 57 3.20 -0.61 -16.63
N VAL A 58 3.88 -1.21 -15.67
CA VAL A 58 4.18 -2.65 -15.67
C VAL A 58 2.88 -3.46 -15.59
N SER A 59 2.49 -4.05 -16.69
CA SER A 59 1.27 -4.85 -16.81
C SER A 59 1.27 -6.04 -15.84
N GLY A 60 0.07 -6.44 -15.41
CA GLY A 60 -0.15 -7.56 -14.51
C GLY A 60 0.64 -8.84 -14.81
N PRO A 61 0.86 -9.23 -16.10
CA PRO A 61 1.72 -10.35 -16.45
C PRO A 61 3.16 -10.22 -16.00
N ILE A 62 3.77 -9.04 -16.10
CA ILE A 62 5.15 -8.80 -15.66
C ILE A 62 5.24 -8.86 -14.14
N PHE A 63 4.27 -8.27 -13.43
CA PHE A 63 4.19 -8.40 -11.98
C PHE A 63 4.09 -9.86 -11.54
N ASN A 64 3.20 -10.63 -12.15
CA ASN A 64 3.04 -12.05 -11.85
C ASN A 64 4.33 -12.84 -12.15
N LEU A 65 5.03 -12.52 -13.24
CA LEU A 65 6.29 -13.16 -13.61
C LEU A 65 7.39 -12.85 -12.58
N LEU A 66 7.56 -11.60 -12.19
CA LEU A 66 8.57 -11.18 -11.21
C LEU A 66 8.28 -11.77 -9.82
N PHE A 67 7.03 -11.70 -9.39
CA PHE A 67 6.61 -12.26 -8.12
C PHE A 67 6.74 -13.79 -8.08
N THR A 68 6.41 -14.47 -9.17
CA THR A 68 6.58 -15.93 -9.30
C THR A 68 8.05 -16.30 -9.32
N ARG A 69 8.90 -15.55 -10.03
CA ARG A 69 10.35 -15.74 -10.07
C ARG A 69 10.99 -15.63 -8.68
N ASP A 70 10.63 -14.61 -7.92
CA ASP A 70 11.15 -14.39 -6.57
C ASP A 70 10.65 -15.45 -5.59
N ARG A 71 9.39 -15.85 -5.67
CA ARG A 71 8.88 -16.97 -4.87
C ARG A 71 9.60 -18.27 -5.22
N MET A 72 9.82 -18.55 -6.51
CA MET A 72 10.52 -19.75 -6.96
C MET A 72 11.97 -19.73 -6.48
N ARG A 73 12.66 -18.59 -6.57
CA ARG A 73 14.03 -18.43 -6.07
C ARG A 73 14.11 -18.68 -4.57
N ASN A 74 13.19 -18.13 -3.79
CA ASN A 74 13.14 -18.31 -2.34
C ASN A 74 12.81 -19.77 -1.96
N TYR A 75 11.90 -20.41 -2.69
CA TYR A 75 11.56 -21.83 -2.52
C TYR A 75 12.76 -22.73 -2.81
N LEU A 76 13.44 -22.52 -3.94
CA LEU A 76 14.63 -23.27 -4.32
C LEU A 76 15.80 -23.03 -3.33
N SER A 77 15.99 -21.80 -2.84
CA SER A 77 16.98 -21.48 -1.82
C SER A 77 16.71 -22.24 -0.51
N GLY A 78 15.44 -22.38 -0.13
CA GLY A 78 15.04 -23.18 1.03
C GLY A 78 15.36 -24.66 0.86
N ILE A 79 15.07 -25.24 -0.30
CA ILE A 79 15.37 -26.64 -0.60
C ILE A 79 16.89 -26.89 -0.64
N LEU A 80 17.67 -25.96 -1.18
CA LEU A 80 19.13 -26.06 -1.31
C LEU A 80 19.89 -25.75 0.00
N GLY A 81 19.17 -25.56 1.12
CA GLY A 81 19.78 -25.27 2.43
C GLY A 81 20.51 -23.93 2.49
N ARG A 82 20.35 -23.07 1.49
CA ARG A 82 20.78 -21.67 1.54
C ARG A 82 19.81 -20.96 2.45
N GLY A 83 20.21 -20.64 3.67
CA GLY A 83 19.35 -20.08 4.73
C GLY A 83 18.34 -19.05 4.24
N ALA A 84 17.23 -18.94 4.95
CA ALA A 84 16.20 -17.93 4.64
C ALA A 84 16.84 -16.54 4.53
N PRO A 85 16.38 -15.70 3.59
CA PRO A 85 16.89 -14.35 3.46
C PRO A 85 16.79 -13.63 4.80
N GLN A 86 17.90 -13.08 5.27
CA GLN A 86 17.91 -12.28 6.50
C GLN A 86 17.21 -10.93 6.19
N PHE A 87 16.11 -10.68 6.89
CA PHE A 87 15.44 -9.39 6.82
C PHE A 87 16.02 -8.45 7.86
N HIS A 88 16.49 -7.30 7.42
CA HIS A 88 16.93 -6.24 8.30
C HIS A 88 15.81 -5.18 8.38
N HIS A 89 15.33 -4.94 9.59
CA HIS A 89 14.35 -3.89 9.85
C HIS A 89 15.07 -2.63 10.34
N LYS A 90 14.75 -1.51 9.73
CA LYS A 90 15.20 -0.19 10.19
C LYS A 90 13.98 0.71 10.30
N THR A 91 13.89 1.44 11.41
CA THR A 91 12.86 2.46 11.64
C THR A 91 13.51 3.82 11.50
N PHE A 92 12.88 4.70 10.74
CA PHE A 92 13.30 6.08 10.56
C PHE A 92 12.22 7.00 11.09
N LEU A 93 12.62 8.06 11.77
CA LEU A 93 11.73 9.16 12.08
C LEU A 93 11.75 10.11 10.87
N LEU A 94 10.55 10.49 10.45
CA LEU A 94 10.40 11.48 9.37
C LEU A 94 10.38 12.88 9.99
N ASP A 95 11.19 13.76 9.44
CA ASP A 95 11.15 15.16 9.80
C ASP A 95 9.93 15.83 9.16
N ALA A 96 9.08 16.41 10.00
CA ALA A 96 7.86 17.07 9.56
C ALA A 96 8.16 18.36 8.79
N GLU A 97 9.22 19.08 9.14
CA GLU A 97 9.63 20.31 8.43
C GLU A 97 10.09 19.95 7.02
N TYR A 98 10.94 18.95 6.88
CA TYR A 98 11.39 18.45 5.57
C TYR A 98 10.22 18.00 4.67
N LEU A 99 9.24 17.29 5.23
CA LEU A 99 8.05 16.92 4.46
C LEU A 99 7.22 18.13 4.01
N ASN A 100 7.11 19.12 4.85
CA ASN A 100 6.40 20.36 4.51
C ASN A 100 7.14 21.16 3.44
N GLU A 101 8.46 21.21 3.47
CA GLU A 101 9.29 21.82 2.43
C GLU A 101 9.08 21.15 1.06
N ILE A 102 9.12 19.81 1.00
CA ILE A 102 8.85 19.05 -0.23
C ILE A 102 7.47 19.40 -0.79
N LYS A 103 6.45 19.44 0.08
CA LYS A 103 5.08 19.77 -0.33
C LYS A 103 4.92 21.20 -0.80
N ALA A 104 5.59 22.14 -0.12
CA ALA A 104 5.55 23.56 -0.48
C ALA A 104 6.29 23.85 -1.79
N GLY A 105 7.30 23.06 -2.11
CA GLY A 105 8.05 23.15 -3.38
C GLY A 105 7.32 22.54 -4.59
N HIS A 106 6.15 21.93 -4.37
CA HIS A 106 5.38 21.35 -5.46
C HIS A 106 4.69 22.43 -6.29
N ASP A 107 5.01 22.51 -7.57
CA ASP A 107 4.32 23.35 -8.56
C ASP A 107 3.44 22.47 -9.46
N PRO A 108 2.09 22.61 -9.39
CA PRO A 108 1.19 21.87 -10.25
C PRO A 108 1.40 22.10 -11.74
N SER A 109 1.97 23.26 -12.13
CA SER A 109 2.21 23.60 -13.54
C SER A 109 3.40 22.85 -14.15
N GLU A 110 4.32 22.36 -13.30
CA GLU A 110 5.48 21.56 -13.72
C GLU A 110 5.18 20.06 -13.80
N CYS A 111 3.98 19.65 -13.33
CA CYS A 111 3.57 18.25 -13.34
C CYS A 111 2.87 17.88 -14.63
N GLU A 112 3.29 16.79 -15.28
CA GLU A 112 2.73 16.27 -16.53
C GLU A 112 1.20 16.10 -16.47
N HIS A 113 0.64 15.83 -15.28
CA HIS A 113 -0.79 15.62 -15.05
C HIS A 113 -1.46 16.72 -14.22
N GLY A 114 -0.78 17.84 -13.97
CA GLY A 114 -1.35 18.99 -13.23
C GLY A 114 -1.88 18.64 -11.84
N LEU A 115 -1.21 17.74 -11.11
CA LEU A 115 -1.65 17.34 -9.77
C LEU A 115 -1.67 18.54 -8.83
N PRO A 116 -2.81 18.85 -8.19
CA PRO A 116 -2.95 20.07 -7.39
C PRO A 116 -2.13 20.05 -6.08
N PHE A 117 -1.75 18.88 -5.62
CA PHE A 117 -0.94 18.70 -4.41
C PHE A 117 -0.28 17.33 -4.38
N ILE A 118 0.77 17.19 -3.55
CA ILE A 118 1.36 15.90 -3.19
C ILE A 118 1.07 15.56 -1.73
N SER A 119 0.75 14.29 -1.46
CA SER A 119 0.54 13.83 -0.09
C SER A 119 1.88 13.51 0.61
N SER A 120 1.87 13.40 1.95
CA SER A 120 3.06 12.94 2.69
C SER A 120 3.50 11.54 2.25
N ASN A 121 2.55 10.68 1.89
CA ASN A 121 2.85 9.34 1.41
C ASN A 121 3.57 9.38 0.06
N ASP A 122 3.15 10.27 -0.86
CA ASP A 122 3.79 10.41 -2.16
C ASP A 122 5.22 10.92 -2.00
N ALA A 123 5.44 11.94 -1.16
CA ALA A 123 6.76 12.49 -0.86
C ALA A 123 7.70 11.41 -0.29
N VAL A 124 7.24 10.64 0.71
CA VAL A 124 8.04 9.58 1.34
C VAL A 124 8.34 8.45 0.36
N THR A 125 7.32 7.97 -0.37
CA THR A 125 7.46 6.88 -1.33
C THR A 125 8.41 7.26 -2.47
N SER A 126 8.26 8.47 -3.02
CA SER A 126 9.13 9.00 -4.06
C SER A 126 10.58 9.11 -3.58
N THR A 127 10.78 9.65 -2.37
CA THR A 127 12.12 9.75 -1.76
C THR A 127 12.75 8.37 -1.58
N CYS A 128 11.99 7.39 -1.06
CA CYS A 128 12.47 6.02 -0.90
C CYS A 128 12.85 5.39 -2.24
N PHE A 129 12.05 5.59 -3.29
CA PHE A 129 12.34 5.04 -4.62
C PHE A 129 13.53 5.73 -5.27
N ASN A 130 13.69 7.05 -5.10
CA ASN A 130 14.84 7.79 -5.60
C ASN A 130 16.16 7.35 -4.94
N VAL A 131 16.13 7.00 -3.66
CA VAL A 131 17.30 6.51 -2.93
C VAL A 131 17.59 5.05 -3.26
N ALA A 132 16.57 4.19 -3.22
CA ALA A 132 16.73 2.74 -3.40
C ALA A 132 16.92 2.35 -4.88
N LYS A 133 16.46 3.20 -5.82
CA LYS A 133 16.47 2.96 -7.28
C LYS A 133 16.02 1.54 -7.63
N PRO A 134 14.85 1.09 -7.14
CA PRO A 134 14.37 -0.23 -7.45
C PRO A 134 13.97 -0.30 -8.93
N THR A 135 14.23 -1.43 -9.58
CA THR A 135 13.72 -1.72 -10.93
C THR A 135 12.21 -1.84 -10.95
N PHE A 136 11.61 -2.11 -9.80
CA PHE A 136 10.18 -2.32 -9.65
C PHE A 136 9.76 -2.02 -8.21
N GLY A 137 8.66 -1.32 -8.04
CA GLY A 137 8.04 -1.03 -6.75
C GLY A 137 6.54 -1.27 -6.78
N PHE A 138 5.96 -1.41 -5.62
CA PHE A 138 4.51 -1.45 -5.49
C PHE A 138 4.07 -0.79 -4.19
N MET A 139 2.86 -0.25 -4.22
CA MET A 139 2.22 0.38 -3.07
C MET A 139 0.82 -0.17 -2.88
N ALA A 140 0.49 -0.56 -1.67
CA ALA A 140 -0.88 -0.92 -1.32
C ALA A 140 -1.74 0.33 -1.18
N VAL A 141 -2.87 0.36 -1.88
CA VAL A 141 -3.82 1.47 -1.86
C VAL A 141 -5.11 1.03 -1.21
N ASN A 142 -5.57 1.78 -0.22
CA ASN A 142 -6.89 1.63 0.38
C ASN A 142 -7.92 2.35 -0.50
N TYR A 143 -8.94 1.61 -0.94
CA TYR A 143 -9.97 2.13 -1.84
C TYR A 143 -11.23 2.63 -1.14
N ARG A 144 -11.30 2.57 0.21
CA ARG A 144 -12.42 3.14 0.96
C ARG A 144 -12.52 4.65 0.73
N GLY A 145 -13.73 5.11 0.42
CA GLY A 145 -14.01 6.48 0.04
C GLY A 145 -13.51 6.90 -1.35
N LYS A 146 -12.96 5.97 -2.15
CA LYS A 146 -12.49 6.20 -3.53
C LYS A 146 -13.28 5.44 -4.58
N VAL A 147 -13.98 4.41 -4.16
CA VAL A 147 -14.90 3.62 -4.99
C VAL A 147 -16.30 3.80 -4.41
N GLU A 148 -17.29 3.90 -5.29
CA GLU A 148 -18.68 3.98 -4.92
C GLU A 148 -19.09 2.81 -4.01
N ASN A 149 -19.89 3.08 -2.99
CA ASN A 149 -20.34 2.10 -1.99
C ASN A 149 -19.22 1.45 -1.15
N CYS A 150 -17.99 1.96 -1.22
CA CYS A 150 -16.87 1.51 -0.39
C CYS A 150 -16.65 2.49 0.76
N GLU A 151 -17.27 2.21 1.88
CA GLU A 151 -17.32 3.12 3.02
C GLU A 151 -16.09 2.96 3.96
N ARG A 152 -15.85 4.01 4.76
CA ARG A 152 -14.69 4.05 5.68
C ARG A 152 -14.62 2.86 6.65
N TYR A 153 -15.77 2.38 7.11
CA TYR A 153 -15.89 1.33 8.11
C TYR A 153 -16.24 -0.05 7.54
N ASP A 154 -16.16 -0.20 6.23
CA ASP A 154 -16.24 -1.52 5.62
C ASP A 154 -15.07 -2.39 6.07
N ALA A 155 -15.36 -3.56 6.64
CA ALA A 155 -14.34 -4.45 7.20
C ALA A 155 -13.61 -5.33 6.18
N PRO A 156 -14.24 -5.80 5.07
CA PRO A 156 -13.56 -6.66 4.12
C PRO A 156 -12.32 -6.05 3.51
N ASN A 157 -11.49 -6.89 2.89
CA ASN A 157 -10.27 -6.47 2.24
C ASN A 157 -10.58 -5.65 0.97
N TYR A 158 -10.47 -4.33 1.06
CA TYR A 158 -10.68 -3.36 -0.02
C TYR A 158 -9.40 -2.57 -0.30
N ILE A 159 -8.28 -3.28 -0.30
CA ILE A 159 -6.99 -2.77 -0.77
C ILE A 159 -6.62 -3.46 -2.08
N ASN A 160 -5.88 -2.75 -2.92
CA ASN A 160 -5.22 -3.34 -4.08
C ASN A 160 -3.82 -2.72 -4.20
N VAL A 161 -3.02 -3.27 -5.09
CA VAL A 161 -1.63 -2.87 -5.28
C VAL A 161 -1.52 -2.06 -6.56
N VAL A 162 -0.89 -0.90 -6.47
CA VAL A 162 -0.44 -0.11 -7.61
C VAL A 162 1.04 -0.38 -7.81
N SER A 163 1.43 -0.74 -9.02
CA SER A 163 2.81 -1.03 -9.38
C SER A 163 3.47 0.18 -10.03
N TYR A 164 4.76 0.34 -9.76
CA TYR A 164 5.64 1.33 -10.36
C TYR A 164 6.80 0.59 -11.00
N GLY A 165 7.06 0.86 -12.26
CA GLY A 165 8.18 0.30 -13.01
C GLY A 165 8.95 1.38 -13.74
N ASP A 166 10.20 1.11 -14.04
CA ASP A 166 10.98 1.94 -14.95
C ASP A 166 10.49 1.66 -16.37
N ASN A 167 9.77 2.60 -16.96
CA ASN A 167 9.26 2.52 -18.34
C ASN A 167 10.34 2.75 -19.39
N GLY A 168 11.62 2.58 -19.02
CA GLY A 168 12.71 2.57 -20.00
C GLY A 168 12.97 3.93 -20.68
N LYS A 169 12.72 5.04 -19.99
CA LYS A 169 13.12 6.38 -20.41
C LYS A 169 14.20 6.94 -19.53
#